data_9b50609d1c3c91e5526a5a6cbd44d915
#
_entry.id   9b50609d1c3c91e5526a5a6cbd44d915
#
_cell.length_a   1.000
_cell.length_b   1.000
_cell.length_c   1.000
_cell.angle_alpha   90.00
_cell.angle_beta   90.00
_cell.angle_gamma   90.00
#
_symmetry.space_group_name_H-M   'P 1'
#
loop_
_entity.id
_entity.type
_entity.pdbx_description
1 polymer ?
#
loop_
_entity_poly.entity_id
_entity_poly.type
_entity_poly.pdbx_seq_one_letter_code
_entity_poly.pdbx_strand_id
1 'polypeptide(L)'
;MIAEQVFHQLLNLGECWEVRGVDYEAEANRFVIVISETEKLWPTQACPQPKCHHRTVTCYDHADTRSWRHLDVFGKKSEILCAVPRGRCARCAHVYRVPVPWEGEGKHFTREFEAFALTLMREMPVSKAGAIMGETDPRLWRMLFAHVAKAYAALDMSEVCWIGVDEMNCRKGHDYLTVFADLVNKRVLFATEGKDAATFRAFIQALSAHNGHPKAITQAAIDMSAAYQKGVREELPNAEVVFDKFHVVAQVNGAVDAVRRLEARSDDAAVTEPLKKSQWLWRKNPENLTEKEAARLEEMDLKHLATGQAYQMRLVLQEAYASRRVETARYRFESWINWVRVKCERLGEELEPMRKVAAK
;
A
#
# COMPACT_ATOMS: atom_id res chain seq x y z
N MET A 1 11.60 26.66 37.24
CA MET A 1 12.06 25.50 36.46
C MET A 1 12.94 26.07 35.37
N ILE A 2 14.19 25.65 35.30
CA ILE A 2 15.12 26.05 34.23
C ILE A 2 14.83 25.27 32.95
N ALA A 3 15.24 25.80 31.80
CA ALA A 3 14.93 25.22 30.50
C ALA A 3 15.37 23.74 30.40
N GLU A 4 16.53 23.41 30.90
CA GLU A 4 17.10 22.05 30.89
C GLU A 4 16.18 21.05 31.62
N GLN A 5 15.61 21.43 32.75
CA GLN A 5 14.68 20.57 33.50
C GLN A 5 13.38 20.30 32.71
N VAL A 6 12.86 21.31 32.01
CA VAL A 6 11.68 21.18 31.19
C VAL A 6 11.95 20.18 30.02
N PHE A 7 13.05 20.39 29.30
CA PHE A 7 13.40 19.49 28.20
C PHE A 7 13.76 18.09 28.67
N HIS A 8 14.39 17.94 29.83
CA HIS A 8 14.65 16.63 30.41
C HIS A 8 13.35 15.83 30.65
N GLN A 9 12.32 16.48 31.20
CA GLN A 9 11.01 15.85 31.39
C GLN A 9 10.28 15.58 30.09
N LEU A 10 10.26 16.53 29.14
CA LEU A 10 9.59 16.37 27.86
C LEU A 10 10.21 15.27 26.99
N LEU A 11 11.53 15.11 27.03
CA LEU A 11 12.26 14.06 26.31
C LEU A 11 12.24 12.71 27.04
N ASN A 12 11.68 12.65 28.25
CA ASN A 12 11.60 11.44 29.08
C ASN A 12 12.94 10.68 29.20
N LEU A 13 14.00 11.42 29.50
CA LEU A 13 15.37 10.89 29.46
C LEU A 13 15.69 9.91 30.61
N GLY A 14 14.88 9.89 31.66
CA GLY A 14 15.13 9.12 32.86
C GLY A 14 16.37 9.64 33.62
N GLU A 15 16.94 8.79 34.50
CA GLU A 15 18.06 9.18 35.37
C GLU A 15 19.45 8.97 34.74
N CYS A 16 19.52 8.21 33.64
CA CYS A 16 20.79 7.87 32.97
C CYS A 16 21.31 8.97 32.05
N TRP A 17 20.50 9.93 31.68
CA TRP A 17 20.81 11.00 30.77
C TRP A 17 20.34 12.34 31.31
N GLU A 18 21.04 13.40 30.98
CA GLU A 18 20.67 14.75 31.42
C GLU A 18 20.85 15.78 30.29
N VAL A 19 20.02 16.82 30.29
CA VAL A 19 20.17 17.97 29.41
C VAL A 19 21.21 18.90 30.01
N ARG A 20 22.28 19.15 29.31
CA ARG A 20 23.38 20.05 29.72
C ARG A 20 23.15 21.47 29.30
N GLY A 21 22.44 21.69 28.23
CA GLY A 21 22.13 23.02 27.72
C GLY A 21 21.03 23.00 26.68
N VAL A 22 20.33 24.09 26.54
CA VAL A 22 19.33 24.35 25.52
C VAL A 22 19.63 25.73 24.96
N ASP A 23 20.11 25.78 23.73
CA ASP A 23 20.50 26.99 23.04
C ASP A 23 19.62 27.26 21.84
N TYR A 24 19.36 28.51 21.52
CA TYR A 24 18.71 28.93 20.30
C TYR A 24 19.69 29.63 19.38
N GLU A 25 20.03 28.97 18.28
CA GLU A 25 20.88 29.53 17.22
C GLU A 25 20.05 30.42 16.30
N ALA A 26 20.10 31.72 16.52
CA ALA A 26 19.25 32.70 15.83
C ALA A 26 19.51 32.72 14.30
N GLU A 27 20.77 32.60 13.86
CA GLU A 27 21.15 32.59 12.44
C GLU A 27 20.62 31.34 11.71
N ALA A 28 20.70 30.17 12.37
CA ALA A 28 20.23 28.91 11.85
C ALA A 28 18.72 28.67 12.11
N ASN A 29 18.08 29.56 12.89
CA ASN A 29 16.68 29.50 13.32
C ASN A 29 16.30 28.13 13.88
N ARG A 30 17.13 27.59 14.79
CA ARG A 30 16.94 26.26 15.38
C ARG A 30 17.29 26.22 16.87
N PHE A 31 16.63 25.30 17.59
CA PHE A 31 17.03 24.92 18.94
C PHE A 31 18.07 23.80 18.91
N VAL A 32 19.04 23.88 19.78
CA VAL A 32 20.05 22.85 20.00
C VAL A 32 19.97 22.40 21.44
N ILE A 33 19.71 21.10 21.65
CA ILE A 33 19.57 20.47 22.96
C ILE A 33 20.76 19.57 23.16
N VAL A 34 21.66 19.92 24.08
CA VAL A 34 22.86 19.14 24.38
C VAL A 34 22.55 18.16 25.50
N ILE A 35 22.77 16.87 25.23
CA ILE A 35 22.54 15.79 26.18
C ILE A 35 23.83 15.05 26.46
N SER A 36 24.03 14.66 27.73
CA SER A 36 25.10 13.76 28.16
C SER A 36 24.57 12.68 29.08
N GLU A 37 25.35 11.62 29.23
CA GLU A 37 25.07 10.59 30.23
C GLU A 37 25.36 11.10 31.65
N THR A 38 24.73 10.40 32.62
CA THR A 38 25.04 10.49 34.04
C THR A 38 25.79 9.25 34.51
N GLU A 39 26.39 9.27 35.70
CA GLU A 39 27.04 8.09 36.29
C GLU A 39 26.09 6.90 36.45
N LYS A 40 24.78 7.16 36.54
CA LYS A 40 23.74 6.12 36.66
C LYS A 40 23.58 5.26 35.40
N LEU A 41 24.15 5.67 34.26
CA LEU A 41 24.11 4.89 33.02
C LEU A 41 24.90 3.57 33.13
N TRP A 42 26.11 3.61 33.73
CA TRP A 42 27.05 2.49 33.66
C TRP A 42 26.56 1.22 34.37
N PRO A 43 25.91 1.29 35.56
CA PRO A 43 25.33 0.12 36.19
C PRO A 43 24.21 -0.57 35.38
N THR A 44 23.57 0.15 34.45
CA THR A 44 22.52 -0.41 33.60
C THR A 44 23.07 -1.15 32.38
N GLN A 45 24.33 -0.98 32.05
CA GLN A 45 24.91 -1.52 30.83
C GLN A 45 25.32 -2.97 30.97
N ALA A 46 25.20 -3.73 29.89
CA ALA A 46 25.72 -5.07 29.74
C ALA A 46 26.47 -5.23 28.41
N CYS A 47 27.46 -6.08 28.38
CA CYS A 47 28.21 -6.37 27.18
C CYS A 47 27.29 -6.94 26.08
N PRO A 48 27.24 -6.33 24.87
CA PRO A 48 26.37 -6.79 23.80
C PRO A 48 26.87 -8.06 23.08
N GLN A 49 28.07 -8.55 23.40
CA GLN A 49 28.64 -9.74 22.78
C GLN A 49 27.81 -10.99 23.11
N PRO A 50 27.33 -11.79 22.12
CA PRO A 50 26.42 -12.90 22.31
C PRO A 50 26.90 -13.99 23.31
N LYS A 51 28.22 -14.12 23.51
CA LYS A 51 28.81 -15.10 24.41
C LYS A 51 29.31 -14.50 25.72
N CYS A 52 29.13 -13.21 25.96
CA CYS A 52 29.70 -12.54 27.13
C CYS A 52 28.63 -12.09 28.13
N HIS A 53 27.72 -11.19 27.71
CA HIS A 53 26.65 -10.60 28.52
C HIS A 53 27.07 -10.14 29.94
N HIS A 54 28.37 -9.87 30.15
CA HIS A 54 28.87 -9.43 31.44
C HIS A 54 28.35 -8.02 31.78
N ARG A 55 27.93 -7.82 33.04
CA ARG A 55 27.27 -6.58 33.46
C ARG A 55 28.23 -5.50 33.98
N THR A 56 29.53 -5.77 34.11
CA THR A 56 30.49 -4.76 34.48
C THR A 56 31.02 -4.09 33.24
N VAL A 57 30.51 -2.89 32.99
CA VAL A 57 30.90 -2.03 31.88
C VAL A 57 31.28 -0.67 32.45
N THR A 58 32.40 -0.11 31.99
CA THR A 58 32.87 1.21 32.38
C THR A 58 32.95 2.13 31.17
N CYS A 59 32.92 3.43 31.39
CA CYS A 59 33.21 4.39 30.32
C CYS A 59 34.61 4.13 29.76
N TYR A 60 34.69 4.03 28.44
CA TYR A 60 35.97 3.94 27.74
C TYR A 60 36.39 5.34 27.21
N ASP A 61 35.53 5.96 26.44
CA ASP A 61 35.67 7.31 25.92
C ASP A 61 34.31 7.77 25.30
N HIS A 62 34.30 8.87 24.58
CA HIS A 62 33.18 9.37 23.84
C HIS A 62 33.48 9.38 22.34
N ALA A 63 32.53 8.96 21.53
CA ALA A 63 32.59 9.12 20.09
C ALA A 63 32.37 10.59 19.69
N ASP A 64 32.61 10.91 18.42
CA ASP A 64 32.31 12.24 17.88
C ASP A 64 30.84 12.60 18.15
N THR A 65 30.64 13.89 18.40
CA THR A 65 29.29 14.43 18.63
C THR A 65 28.38 14.14 17.43
N ARG A 66 27.26 13.55 17.73
CA ARG A 66 26.20 13.27 16.73
C ARG A 66 25.03 14.18 16.95
N SER A 67 24.28 14.44 15.87
CA SER A 67 23.02 15.16 15.93
C SER A 67 21.83 14.27 15.50
N TRP A 68 20.70 14.50 16.11
CA TRP A 68 19.41 13.92 15.74
C TRP A 68 18.38 15.02 15.59
N ARG A 69 17.72 15.10 14.45
CA ARG A 69 16.59 15.98 14.22
C ARG A 69 15.43 15.54 15.11
N HIS A 70 14.92 16.48 15.91
CA HIS A 70 13.76 16.29 16.79
C HIS A 70 12.55 17.07 16.26
N LEU A 71 11.38 16.90 16.90
CA LEU A 71 10.17 17.68 16.60
C LEU A 71 10.43 19.18 16.78
N ASP A 72 9.76 20.00 15.99
CA ASP A 72 9.89 21.46 16.07
C ASP A 72 9.39 21.98 17.41
N VAL A 73 10.15 22.88 17.99
CA VAL A 73 9.82 23.58 19.22
C VAL A 73 9.41 25.01 18.86
N PHE A 74 8.19 25.41 19.21
CA PHE A 74 7.62 26.72 18.85
C PHE A 74 7.72 27.04 17.34
N GLY A 75 7.58 26.04 16.48
CA GLY A 75 7.72 26.21 15.04
C GLY A 75 9.14 26.43 14.54
N LYS A 76 10.14 26.18 15.38
CA LYS A 76 11.56 26.21 15.06
C LYS A 76 12.13 24.82 15.05
N LYS A 77 12.98 24.51 14.08
CA LYS A 77 13.69 23.22 14.03
C LYS A 77 14.43 22.97 15.34
N SER A 78 14.43 21.73 15.80
CA SER A 78 15.24 21.36 16.96
C SER A 78 16.11 20.14 16.70
N GLU A 79 17.28 20.12 17.28
CA GLU A 79 18.26 19.05 17.18
C GLU A 79 18.78 18.65 18.55
N ILE A 80 18.94 17.35 18.78
CA ILE A 80 19.63 16.81 19.94
C ILE A 80 21.07 16.57 19.56
N LEU A 81 22.00 17.08 20.34
CA LEU A 81 23.44 16.82 20.22
C LEU A 81 23.91 15.96 21.39
N CYS A 82 24.70 14.93 21.11
CA CYS A 82 25.33 14.10 22.14
C CYS A 82 26.65 13.54 21.64
N ALA A 83 27.71 13.69 22.46
CA ALA A 83 28.92 12.92 22.32
C ALA A 83 28.66 11.52 22.90
N VAL A 84 28.34 10.56 22.03
CA VAL A 84 27.81 9.24 22.46
C VAL A 84 28.90 8.47 23.21
N PRO A 85 28.68 8.07 24.48
CA PRO A 85 29.66 7.34 25.26
C PRO A 85 29.91 5.93 24.69
N ARG A 86 31.15 5.47 24.80
CA ARG A 86 31.53 4.08 24.49
C ARG A 86 31.84 3.35 25.79
N GLY A 87 31.20 2.20 25.95
CA GLY A 87 31.42 1.32 27.08
C GLY A 87 32.48 0.26 26.77
N ARG A 88 33.31 -0.09 27.77
CA ARG A 88 34.25 -1.22 27.71
C ARG A 88 33.85 -2.29 28.69
N CYS A 89 33.69 -3.51 28.21
CA CYS A 89 33.42 -4.68 29.05
C CYS A 89 34.65 -5.08 29.87
N ALA A 90 34.49 -5.22 31.19
CA ALA A 90 35.58 -5.62 32.07
C ALA A 90 36.07 -7.07 31.82
N ARG A 91 35.20 -7.95 31.25
CA ARG A 91 35.54 -9.34 31.02
C ARG A 91 36.23 -9.64 29.69
N CYS A 92 35.65 -9.15 28.58
CA CYS A 92 36.12 -9.45 27.22
C CYS A 92 36.80 -8.25 26.53
N ALA A 93 36.92 -7.13 27.22
CA ALA A 93 37.52 -5.87 26.72
C ALA A 93 36.81 -5.31 25.45
N HIS A 94 35.66 -5.87 25.05
CA HIS A 94 34.92 -5.35 23.91
C HIS A 94 34.46 -3.91 24.17
N VAL A 95 34.74 -3.04 23.21
CA VAL A 95 34.30 -1.63 23.23
C VAL A 95 33.13 -1.47 22.29
N TYR A 96 32.04 -0.84 22.78
CA TYR A 96 30.85 -0.62 22.00
C TYR A 96 30.24 0.75 22.29
N ARG A 97 29.52 1.31 21.31
CA ARG A 97 28.76 2.54 21.50
C ARG A 97 27.49 2.24 22.30
N VAL A 98 27.23 3.01 23.34
CA VAL A 98 26.02 2.86 24.16
C VAL A 98 24.80 3.29 23.33
N PRO A 99 23.72 2.49 23.27
CA PRO A 99 22.49 2.91 22.63
C PRO A 99 21.86 4.12 23.33
N VAL A 100 21.45 5.12 22.57
CA VAL A 100 20.76 6.31 23.11
C VAL A 100 19.24 6.15 23.02
N PRO A 101 18.46 6.55 24.02
CA PRO A 101 17.04 6.24 24.10
C PRO A 101 16.18 6.99 23.06
N TRP A 102 16.64 8.10 22.56
CA TRP A 102 15.91 8.92 21.59
C TRP A 102 16.16 8.53 20.12
N GLU A 103 17.20 7.72 19.81
CA GLU A 103 17.52 7.37 18.43
C GLU A 103 16.42 6.53 17.80
N GLY A 104 15.89 6.97 16.65
CA GLY A 104 14.96 6.21 15.82
C GLY A 104 15.64 5.18 14.92
N GLU A 105 14.86 4.43 14.17
CA GLU A 105 15.36 3.38 13.25
C GLU A 105 16.20 3.95 12.10
N GLY A 106 15.87 5.16 11.65
CA GLY A 106 16.65 5.88 10.63
C GLY A 106 17.95 6.49 11.11
N LYS A 107 18.26 6.42 12.42
CA LYS A 107 19.52 6.83 13.07
C LYS A 107 19.91 8.31 12.95
N HIS A 108 19.11 9.14 12.31
CA HIS A 108 19.33 10.59 12.14
C HIS A 108 18.17 11.42 12.71
N PHE A 109 17.17 10.77 13.21
CA PHE A 109 15.96 11.36 13.75
C PHE A 109 15.67 10.78 15.13
N THR A 110 14.95 11.53 15.94
CA THR A 110 14.41 10.97 17.17
C THR A 110 13.18 10.11 16.87
N ARG A 111 12.84 9.21 17.80
CA ARG A 111 11.65 8.33 17.67
C ARG A 111 10.36 9.13 17.49
N GLU A 112 10.23 10.23 18.20
CA GLU A 112 9.06 11.11 18.13
C GLU A 112 8.96 11.79 16.76
N PHE A 113 10.10 12.24 16.21
CA PHE A 113 10.15 12.80 14.87
C PHE A 113 9.77 11.76 13.81
N GLU A 114 10.30 10.55 13.91
CA GLU A 114 9.96 9.46 12.99
C GLU A 114 8.50 9.06 13.07
N ALA A 115 7.93 8.97 14.28
CA ALA A 115 6.51 8.67 14.47
C ALA A 115 5.61 9.73 13.82
N PHE A 116 5.94 11.00 13.98
CA PHE A 116 5.21 12.09 13.33
C PHE A 116 5.37 12.07 11.82
N ALA A 117 6.60 11.86 11.31
CA ALA A 117 6.87 11.73 9.88
C ALA A 117 6.07 10.58 9.26
N LEU A 118 6.05 9.40 9.87
CA LEU A 118 5.29 8.25 9.41
C LEU A 118 3.79 8.52 9.40
N THR A 119 3.27 9.25 10.39
CA THR A 119 1.87 9.67 10.44
C THR A 119 1.51 10.56 9.25
N LEU A 120 2.34 11.55 8.93
CA LEU A 120 2.12 12.40 7.75
C LEU A 120 2.23 11.61 6.45
N MET A 121 3.24 10.74 6.34
CA MET A 121 3.48 9.94 5.14
C MET A 121 2.40 8.88 4.87
N ARG A 122 1.58 8.52 5.85
CA ARG A 122 0.37 7.72 5.65
C ARG A 122 -0.72 8.47 4.90
N GLU A 123 -0.81 9.78 5.09
CA GLU A 123 -1.91 10.61 4.59
C GLU A 123 -1.52 11.40 3.33
N MET A 124 -0.20 11.56 3.08
CA MET A 124 0.27 12.37 1.97
C MET A 124 1.60 11.86 1.38
N PRO A 125 1.94 12.26 0.13
CA PRO A 125 3.24 11.94 -0.48
C PRO A 125 4.43 12.43 0.37
N VAL A 126 5.54 11.67 0.33
CA VAL A 126 6.78 11.98 1.09
C VAL A 126 7.26 13.41 0.85
N SER A 127 7.20 13.90 -0.39
CA SER A 127 7.60 15.27 -0.73
C SER A 127 6.79 16.35 0.00
N LYS A 128 5.48 16.13 0.18
CA LYS A 128 4.63 17.06 0.95
C LYS A 128 4.92 16.98 2.44
N ALA A 129 5.08 15.76 2.97
CA ALA A 129 5.49 15.56 4.36
C ALA A 129 6.84 16.24 4.62
N GLY A 130 7.81 16.06 3.72
CA GLY A 130 9.12 16.73 3.80
C GLY A 130 9.02 18.26 3.81
N ALA A 131 8.18 18.84 2.95
CA ALA A 131 7.96 20.28 2.93
C ALA A 131 7.38 20.80 4.25
N ILE A 132 6.42 20.08 4.87
CA ILE A 132 5.83 20.43 6.17
C ILE A 132 6.87 20.35 7.29
N MET A 133 7.69 19.30 7.29
CA MET A 133 8.68 19.04 8.35
C MET A 133 10.02 19.76 8.13
N GLY A 134 10.19 20.43 7.00
CA GLY A 134 11.45 21.05 6.61
C GLY A 134 12.57 20.05 6.41
N GLU A 135 12.26 18.83 5.92
CA GLU A 135 13.21 17.75 5.64
C GLU A 135 13.24 17.36 4.17
N THR A 136 14.35 16.75 3.77
CA THR A 136 14.55 16.31 2.37
C THR A 136 13.96 14.92 2.13
N ASP A 137 13.39 14.70 0.96
CA ASP A 137 12.82 13.42 0.54
C ASP A 137 13.79 12.24 0.73
N PRO A 138 15.06 12.30 0.32
CA PRO A 138 15.99 11.17 0.49
C PRO A 138 16.23 10.76 1.95
N ARG A 139 16.18 11.72 2.90
CA ARG A 139 16.33 11.41 4.32
C ARG A 139 15.09 10.71 4.86
N LEU A 140 13.89 11.18 4.49
CA LEU A 140 12.62 10.56 4.86
C LEU A 140 12.45 9.18 4.24
N TRP A 141 12.84 8.99 2.97
CA TRP A 141 12.82 7.68 2.34
C TRP A 141 13.75 6.67 3.04
N ARG A 142 14.97 7.06 3.40
CA ARG A 142 15.88 6.18 4.15
C ARG A 142 15.30 5.76 5.50
N MET A 143 14.69 6.69 6.21
CA MET A 143 13.97 6.41 7.46
C MET A 143 12.82 5.41 7.22
N LEU A 144 11.95 5.69 6.24
CA LEU A 144 10.83 4.81 5.88
C LEU A 144 11.31 3.39 5.53
N PHE A 145 12.36 3.26 4.71
CA PHE A 145 12.92 1.95 4.37
C PHE A 145 13.43 1.19 5.59
N ALA A 146 14.04 1.86 6.57
CA ALA A 146 14.47 1.20 7.81
C ALA A 146 13.28 0.64 8.60
N HIS A 147 12.18 1.42 8.72
CA HIS A 147 10.95 0.96 9.38
C HIS A 147 10.28 -0.17 8.61
N VAL A 148 10.17 -0.06 7.28
CA VAL A 148 9.58 -1.12 6.43
C VAL A 148 10.40 -2.41 6.53
N ALA A 149 11.73 -2.33 6.45
CA ALA A 149 12.59 -3.51 6.57
C ALA A 149 12.43 -4.21 7.92
N LYS A 150 12.35 -3.44 9.01
CA LYS A 150 12.11 -3.98 10.36
C LYS A 150 10.72 -4.63 10.48
N ALA A 151 9.68 -3.97 9.99
CA ALA A 151 8.32 -4.48 10.00
C ALA A 151 8.20 -5.74 9.14
N TYR A 152 8.82 -5.75 7.95
CA TYR A 152 8.81 -6.90 7.06
C TYR A 152 9.55 -8.10 7.68
N ALA A 153 10.72 -7.88 8.30
CA ALA A 153 11.46 -8.95 8.97
C ALA A 153 10.67 -9.60 10.14
N ALA A 154 9.78 -8.85 10.77
CA ALA A 154 8.91 -9.33 11.85
C ALA A 154 7.54 -9.84 11.37
N LEU A 155 7.26 -9.76 10.05
CA LEU A 155 5.99 -10.15 9.48
C LEU A 155 5.79 -11.68 9.61
N ASP A 156 4.67 -12.08 10.21
CA ASP A 156 4.24 -13.49 10.24
C ASP A 156 3.09 -13.70 9.24
N MET A 157 3.26 -14.70 8.38
CA MET A 157 2.29 -15.06 7.33
C MET A 157 1.66 -16.45 7.59
N SER A 158 1.82 -17.02 8.78
CA SER A 158 1.32 -18.36 9.11
C SER A 158 -0.19 -18.52 8.97
N GLU A 159 -0.96 -17.46 9.20
CA GLU A 159 -2.42 -17.48 9.14
C GLU A 159 -2.99 -16.93 7.82
N VAL A 160 -2.15 -16.63 6.84
CA VAL A 160 -2.63 -16.10 5.55
C VAL A 160 -3.34 -17.20 4.77
N CYS A 161 -4.63 -16.96 4.47
CA CYS A 161 -5.48 -17.92 3.76
C CYS A 161 -6.20 -17.34 2.54
N TRP A 162 -6.40 -16.01 2.48
CA TRP A 162 -7.00 -15.32 1.34
C TRP A 162 -6.06 -14.23 0.85
N ILE A 163 -5.69 -14.31 -0.41
CA ILE A 163 -4.80 -13.33 -1.03
C ILE A 163 -5.47 -12.58 -2.16
N GLY A 164 -5.09 -11.31 -2.29
CA GLY A 164 -5.35 -10.50 -3.48
C GLY A 164 -4.04 -10.28 -4.24
N VAL A 165 -4.10 -10.34 -5.55
CA VAL A 165 -2.94 -10.09 -6.43
C VAL A 165 -3.37 -9.08 -7.48
N ASP A 166 -2.62 -7.98 -7.57
CA ASP A 166 -2.88 -6.91 -8.53
C ASP A 166 -1.57 -6.37 -9.09
N GLU A 167 -1.63 -5.71 -10.25
CA GLU A 167 -0.49 -5.07 -10.86
C GLU A 167 -0.56 -3.55 -10.78
N MET A 168 0.58 -2.94 -10.53
CA MET A 168 0.76 -1.50 -10.58
C MET A 168 1.79 -1.14 -11.65
N ASN A 169 1.49 -0.12 -12.45
CA ASN A 169 2.49 0.45 -13.35
C ASN A 169 3.33 1.47 -12.58
N CYS A 170 4.62 1.21 -12.41
CA CYS A 170 5.52 2.07 -11.62
C CYS A 170 6.10 3.24 -12.42
N ARG A 171 6.17 3.16 -13.75
CA ARG A 171 6.72 4.19 -14.64
C ARG A 171 5.99 4.22 -15.98
N LYS A 172 6.15 5.32 -16.73
CA LYS A 172 5.73 5.34 -18.14
C LYS A 172 6.53 4.29 -18.91
N GLY A 173 5.86 3.22 -19.35
CA GLY A 173 6.46 2.06 -20.01
C GLY A 173 5.81 0.76 -19.53
N HIS A 174 6.57 -0.32 -19.56
CA HIS A 174 6.10 -1.66 -19.18
C HIS A 174 6.71 -2.15 -17.85
N ASP A 175 7.09 -1.23 -16.96
CA ASP A 175 7.62 -1.58 -15.64
C ASP A 175 6.46 -1.84 -14.68
N TYR A 176 6.09 -3.10 -14.54
CA TYR A 176 5.02 -3.55 -13.67
C TYR A 176 5.55 -4.05 -12.33
N LEU A 177 4.83 -3.76 -11.28
CA LEU A 177 5.00 -4.30 -9.94
C LEU A 177 3.78 -5.13 -9.61
N THR A 178 3.97 -6.42 -9.33
CA THR A 178 2.90 -7.28 -8.79
C THR A 178 2.90 -7.20 -7.27
N VAL A 179 1.74 -6.93 -6.69
CA VAL A 179 1.53 -6.80 -5.25
C VAL A 179 0.66 -7.95 -4.76
N PHE A 180 1.09 -8.62 -3.69
CA PHE A 180 0.35 -9.65 -2.99
C PHE A 180 -0.13 -9.08 -1.64
N ALA A 181 -1.41 -9.18 -1.36
CA ALA A 181 -2.04 -8.67 -0.15
C ALA A 181 -2.84 -9.76 0.59
N ASP A 182 -2.82 -9.71 1.91
CA ASP A 182 -3.73 -10.45 2.78
C ASP A 182 -5.09 -9.72 2.81
N LEU A 183 -6.11 -10.36 2.27
CA LEU A 183 -7.45 -9.77 2.17
C LEU A 183 -8.21 -9.81 3.50
N VAL A 184 -7.84 -10.72 4.41
CA VAL A 184 -8.45 -10.82 5.74
C VAL A 184 -7.95 -9.69 6.63
N ASN A 185 -6.63 -9.54 6.74
CA ASN A 185 -6.00 -8.54 7.61
C ASN A 185 -5.73 -7.20 6.89
N LYS A 186 -6.06 -7.07 5.60
CA LYS A 186 -5.93 -5.85 4.79
C LYS A 186 -4.53 -5.26 4.81
N ARG A 187 -3.52 -6.10 4.59
CA ARG A 187 -2.10 -5.73 4.61
C ARG A 187 -1.38 -6.23 3.37
N VAL A 188 -0.38 -5.49 2.90
CA VAL A 188 0.53 -5.94 1.86
C VAL A 188 1.46 -7.00 2.45
N LEU A 189 1.60 -8.12 1.76
CA LEU A 189 2.48 -9.23 2.14
C LEU A 189 3.81 -9.16 1.39
N PHE A 190 3.76 -8.92 0.09
CA PHE A 190 4.92 -8.98 -0.78
C PHE A 190 4.68 -8.13 -2.03
N ALA A 191 5.75 -7.61 -2.60
CA ALA A 191 5.72 -6.93 -3.89
C ALA A 191 6.98 -7.28 -4.68
N THR A 192 6.83 -7.50 -5.97
CA THR A 192 7.95 -7.86 -6.87
C THR A 192 7.75 -7.29 -8.25
N GLU A 193 8.85 -7.02 -8.95
CA GLU A 193 8.82 -6.61 -10.34
C GLU A 193 8.32 -7.73 -11.25
N GLY A 194 7.63 -7.36 -12.32
CA GLY A 194 7.05 -8.27 -13.29
C GLY A 194 5.54 -8.43 -13.17
N LYS A 195 4.96 -9.19 -14.10
CA LYS A 195 3.51 -9.51 -14.19
C LYS A 195 3.25 -10.91 -14.75
N ASP A 196 4.12 -11.83 -14.49
CA ASP A 196 4.07 -13.19 -15.01
C ASP A 196 3.95 -14.24 -13.89
N ALA A 197 3.87 -15.51 -14.25
CA ALA A 197 3.78 -16.60 -13.29
C ALA A 197 5.02 -16.71 -12.36
N ALA A 198 6.17 -16.12 -12.74
CA ALA A 198 7.37 -16.15 -11.90
C ALA A 198 7.19 -15.28 -10.63
N THR A 199 6.32 -14.26 -10.67
CA THR A 199 6.01 -13.44 -9.50
C THR A 199 5.39 -14.28 -8.38
N PHE A 200 4.59 -15.29 -8.71
CA PHE A 200 4.02 -16.23 -7.75
C PHE A 200 5.10 -17.08 -7.07
N ARG A 201 6.09 -17.58 -7.81
CA ARG A 201 7.22 -18.33 -7.19
C ARG A 201 8.01 -17.48 -6.22
N ALA A 202 8.26 -16.22 -6.57
CA ALA A 202 8.91 -15.27 -5.65
C ALA A 202 8.07 -15.04 -4.39
N PHE A 203 6.75 -14.88 -4.55
CA PHE A 203 5.83 -14.77 -3.41
C PHE A 203 5.85 -16.02 -2.51
N ILE A 204 5.84 -17.23 -3.08
CA ILE A 204 5.86 -18.48 -2.32
C ILE A 204 7.16 -18.61 -1.50
N GLN A 205 8.29 -18.17 -2.04
CA GLN A 205 9.54 -18.12 -1.28
C GLN A 205 9.44 -17.16 -0.09
N ALA A 206 8.91 -15.96 -0.31
CA ALA A 206 8.67 -14.99 0.75
C ALA A 206 7.66 -15.51 1.79
N LEU A 207 6.54 -16.08 1.35
CA LEU A 207 5.53 -16.69 2.20
C LEU A 207 6.14 -17.74 3.15
N SER A 208 6.96 -18.65 2.59
CA SER A 208 7.62 -19.69 3.36
C SER A 208 8.69 -19.15 4.32
N ALA A 209 9.42 -18.11 3.93
CA ALA A 209 10.40 -17.44 4.79
C ALA A 209 9.76 -16.75 6.00
N HIS A 210 8.47 -16.43 5.91
CA HIS A 210 7.66 -15.77 6.95
C HIS A 210 6.61 -16.72 7.57
N ASN A 211 6.93 -18.00 7.70
CA ASN A 211 6.10 -19.06 8.34
C ASN A 211 4.79 -19.39 7.62
N GLY A 212 4.51 -18.81 6.45
CA GLY A 212 3.31 -19.13 5.69
C GLY A 212 3.45 -20.41 4.87
N HIS A 213 2.32 -20.98 4.43
CA HIS A 213 2.31 -22.22 3.67
C HIS A 213 1.40 -22.12 2.45
N PRO A 214 1.87 -22.49 1.22
CA PRO A 214 1.06 -22.40 0.00
C PRO A 214 -0.27 -23.16 0.07
N LYS A 215 -0.32 -24.30 0.77
CA LYS A 215 -1.54 -25.10 0.95
C LYS A 215 -2.56 -24.47 1.90
N ALA A 216 -2.16 -23.49 2.71
CA ALA A 216 -3.07 -22.73 3.58
C ALA A 216 -3.87 -21.69 2.82
N ILE A 217 -3.40 -21.29 1.62
CA ILE A 217 -4.13 -20.33 0.78
C ILE A 217 -5.31 -21.06 0.13
N THR A 218 -6.52 -20.62 0.47
CA THR A 218 -7.79 -21.20 -0.01
C THR A 218 -8.49 -20.34 -1.05
N GLN A 219 -8.16 -19.03 -1.12
CA GLN A 219 -8.72 -18.12 -2.12
C GLN A 219 -7.64 -17.17 -2.64
N ALA A 220 -7.66 -16.95 -3.96
CA ALA A 220 -6.81 -15.99 -4.64
C ALA A 220 -7.67 -15.07 -5.52
N ALA A 221 -7.83 -13.81 -5.08
CA ALA A 221 -8.47 -12.79 -5.89
C ALA A 221 -7.43 -12.19 -6.85
N ILE A 222 -7.66 -12.36 -8.14
CA ILE A 222 -6.74 -11.95 -9.21
C ILE A 222 -7.51 -11.22 -10.32
N ASP A 223 -6.77 -10.56 -11.21
CA ASP A 223 -7.34 -10.14 -12.49
C ASP A 223 -7.62 -11.35 -13.41
N MET A 224 -8.19 -11.11 -14.57
CA MET A 224 -8.48 -12.18 -15.54
C MET A 224 -7.25 -12.56 -16.40
N SER A 225 -6.02 -12.20 -15.99
CA SER A 225 -4.78 -12.50 -16.68
C SER A 225 -4.52 -14.01 -16.71
N ALA A 226 -4.22 -14.53 -17.89
CA ALA A 226 -3.85 -15.95 -18.06
C ALA A 226 -2.55 -16.29 -17.28
N ALA A 227 -1.64 -15.33 -17.14
CA ALA A 227 -0.40 -15.52 -16.40
C ALA A 227 -0.67 -15.70 -14.89
N TYR A 228 -1.57 -14.91 -14.32
CA TYR A 228 -1.95 -15.04 -12.90
C TYR A 228 -2.75 -16.31 -12.63
N GLN A 229 -3.70 -16.65 -13.51
CA GLN A 229 -4.41 -17.93 -13.40
C GLN A 229 -3.46 -19.13 -13.45
N LYS A 230 -2.43 -19.08 -14.30
CA LYS A 230 -1.37 -20.08 -14.35
C LYS A 230 -0.57 -20.12 -13.05
N GLY A 231 -0.15 -18.95 -12.53
CA GLY A 231 0.59 -18.83 -11.29
C GLY A 231 -0.16 -19.42 -10.10
N VAL A 232 -1.46 -19.10 -9.94
CA VAL A 232 -2.30 -19.70 -8.88
C VAL A 232 -2.37 -21.21 -9.02
N ARG A 233 -2.62 -21.72 -10.22
CA ARG A 233 -2.78 -23.15 -10.47
C ARG A 233 -1.50 -23.95 -10.19
N GLU A 234 -0.33 -23.39 -10.51
CA GLU A 234 0.96 -24.06 -10.33
C GLU A 234 1.47 -23.97 -8.89
N GLU A 235 1.25 -22.84 -8.20
CA GLU A 235 1.92 -22.54 -6.94
C GLU A 235 0.98 -22.64 -5.72
N LEU A 236 -0.35 -22.56 -5.89
CA LEU A 236 -1.34 -22.53 -4.82
C LEU A 236 -2.38 -23.65 -5.00
N PRO A 237 -2.04 -24.91 -4.64
CA PRO A 237 -2.83 -26.08 -5.03
C PRO A 237 -4.24 -26.14 -4.45
N ASN A 238 -4.50 -25.45 -3.35
CA ASN A 238 -5.81 -25.44 -2.67
C ASN A 238 -6.61 -24.16 -2.92
N ALA A 239 -6.05 -23.20 -3.68
CA ALA A 239 -6.68 -21.90 -3.84
C ALA A 239 -7.75 -21.92 -4.96
N GLU A 240 -8.94 -21.48 -4.61
CA GLU A 240 -9.97 -21.12 -5.58
C GLU A 240 -9.66 -19.73 -6.15
N VAL A 241 -9.73 -19.61 -7.49
CA VAL A 241 -9.56 -18.33 -8.17
C VAL A 241 -10.86 -17.53 -8.06
N VAL A 242 -10.76 -16.32 -7.58
CA VAL A 242 -11.83 -15.31 -7.58
C VAL A 242 -11.40 -14.17 -8.47
N PHE A 243 -12.20 -13.81 -9.48
CA PHE A 243 -11.89 -12.65 -10.30
C PHE A 243 -12.29 -11.36 -9.62
N ASP A 244 -11.39 -10.37 -9.64
CA ASP A 244 -11.68 -9.05 -9.10
C ASP A 244 -12.82 -8.39 -9.88
N LYS A 245 -13.86 -8.01 -9.13
CA LYS A 245 -15.05 -7.32 -9.65
C LYS A 245 -14.70 -6.12 -10.52
N PHE A 246 -13.68 -5.32 -10.11
CA PHE A 246 -13.29 -4.13 -10.84
C PHE A 246 -12.85 -4.47 -12.27
N HIS A 247 -12.02 -5.49 -12.42
CA HIS A 247 -11.52 -5.93 -13.72
C HIS A 247 -12.64 -6.54 -14.58
N VAL A 248 -13.56 -7.31 -14.00
CA VAL A 248 -14.73 -7.84 -14.73
C VAL A 248 -15.61 -6.69 -15.22
N VAL A 249 -15.97 -5.74 -14.37
CA VAL A 249 -16.78 -4.58 -14.75
C VAL A 249 -16.08 -3.71 -15.79
N ALA A 250 -14.76 -3.55 -15.69
CA ALA A 250 -13.98 -2.82 -16.69
C ALA A 250 -14.04 -3.49 -18.08
N GLN A 251 -13.95 -4.82 -18.15
CA GLN A 251 -14.11 -5.57 -19.41
C GLN A 251 -15.50 -5.41 -19.99
N VAL A 252 -16.57 -5.49 -19.17
CA VAL A 252 -17.93 -5.27 -19.64
C VAL A 252 -18.12 -3.84 -20.14
N ASN A 253 -17.60 -2.82 -19.45
CA ASN A 253 -17.61 -1.44 -19.93
C ASN A 253 -16.91 -1.28 -21.30
N GLY A 254 -15.79 -1.99 -21.48
CA GLY A 254 -15.10 -2.06 -22.76
C GLY A 254 -15.92 -2.72 -23.87
N ALA A 255 -16.64 -3.80 -23.52
CA ALA A 255 -17.54 -4.49 -24.46
C ALA A 255 -18.73 -3.62 -24.86
N VAL A 256 -19.36 -2.90 -23.93
CA VAL A 256 -20.44 -1.94 -24.24
C VAL A 256 -19.94 -0.86 -25.21
N ASP A 257 -18.75 -0.30 -24.99
CA ASP A 257 -18.18 0.69 -25.92
C ASP A 257 -17.80 0.07 -27.29
N ALA A 258 -17.39 -1.18 -27.32
CA ALA A 258 -17.13 -1.88 -28.59
C ALA A 258 -18.43 -2.11 -29.39
N VAL A 259 -19.52 -2.52 -28.73
CA VAL A 259 -20.85 -2.60 -29.34
C VAL A 259 -21.27 -1.25 -29.91
N ARG A 260 -21.17 -0.19 -29.11
CA ARG A 260 -21.48 1.19 -29.55
C ARG A 260 -20.69 1.59 -30.81
N ARG A 261 -19.40 1.25 -30.85
CA ARG A 261 -18.55 1.58 -32.01
C ARG A 261 -18.89 0.77 -33.26
N LEU A 262 -19.37 -0.46 -33.09
CA LEU A 262 -19.86 -1.27 -34.20
C LEU A 262 -21.16 -0.68 -34.75
N GLU A 263 -22.14 -0.43 -33.87
CA GLU A 263 -23.45 0.10 -34.24
C GLU A 263 -23.36 1.52 -34.82
N ALA A 264 -22.45 2.36 -34.34
CA ALA A 264 -22.18 3.70 -34.89
C ALA A 264 -21.58 3.70 -36.29
N ARG A 265 -21.31 2.53 -36.90
CA ARG A 265 -20.88 2.39 -38.30
C ARG A 265 -22.05 2.07 -39.25
N SER A 266 -23.27 1.96 -38.72
CA SER A 266 -24.47 1.77 -39.54
C SER A 266 -24.64 2.94 -40.53
N ASP A 267 -25.22 2.66 -41.68
CA ASP A 267 -25.58 3.67 -42.67
C ASP A 267 -26.85 4.46 -42.27
N ASP A 268 -27.57 3.99 -41.25
CA ASP A 268 -28.80 4.63 -40.75
C ASP A 268 -28.45 5.78 -39.78
N ALA A 269 -28.76 7.01 -40.20
CA ALA A 269 -28.56 8.20 -39.39
C ALA A 269 -29.38 8.18 -38.09
N ALA A 270 -30.55 7.56 -38.08
CA ALA A 270 -31.38 7.45 -36.89
C ALA A 270 -30.69 6.61 -35.79
N VAL A 271 -29.83 5.68 -36.16
CA VAL A 271 -29.02 4.85 -35.26
C VAL A 271 -27.74 5.59 -34.86
N THR A 272 -27.04 6.18 -35.82
CA THR A 272 -25.67 6.70 -35.61
C THR A 272 -25.64 8.05 -34.89
N GLU A 273 -26.60 8.94 -35.14
CA GLU A 273 -26.62 10.29 -34.55
C GLU A 273 -26.72 10.28 -33.02
N PRO A 274 -27.63 9.49 -32.38
CA PRO A 274 -27.71 9.38 -30.94
C PRO A 274 -26.44 8.84 -30.29
N LEU A 275 -25.70 7.97 -31.00
CA LEU A 275 -24.49 7.32 -30.49
C LEU A 275 -23.23 8.20 -30.56
N LYS A 276 -23.27 9.31 -31.35
CA LYS A 276 -22.16 10.25 -31.43
C LYS A 276 -21.89 10.90 -30.07
N LYS A 277 -20.61 10.94 -29.66
CA LYS A 277 -20.17 11.55 -28.40
C LYS A 277 -20.92 11.03 -27.14
N SER A 278 -21.41 9.77 -27.18
CA SER A 278 -22.15 9.15 -26.08
C SER A 278 -21.33 8.18 -25.22
N GLN A 279 -20.01 8.00 -25.49
CA GLN A 279 -19.17 7.01 -24.82
C GLN A 279 -19.28 7.04 -23.29
N TRP A 280 -19.25 8.22 -22.67
CA TRP A 280 -19.27 8.35 -21.22
C TRP A 280 -20.65 8.12 -20.63
N LEU A 281 -21.72 8.31 -21.38
CA LEU A 281 -23.09 8.03 -20.95
C LEU A 281 -23.27 6.55 -20.60
N TRP A 282 -22.76 5.65 -21.42
CA TRP A 282 -22.89 4.18 -21.28
C TRP A 282 -22.01 3.59 -20.16
N ARG A 283 -21.09 4.38 -19.59
CA ARG A 283 -20.22 3.97 -18.48
C ARG A 283 -20.76 4.36 -17.11
N LYS A 284 -21.71 5.31 -17.07
CA LYS A 284 -22.34 5.76 -15.83
C LYS A 284 -23.48 4.81 -15.42
N ASN A 285 -23.71 4.71 -14.13
CA ASN A 285 -24.92 4.11 -13.61
C ASN A 285 -26.06 5.12 -13.63
N PRO A 286 -27.34 4.69 -13.69
CA PRO A 286 -28.48 5.60 -13.74
C PRO A 286 -28.47 6.66 -12.64
N GLU A 287 -28.10 6.28 -11.42
CA GLU A 287 -28.01 7.15 -10.24
C GLU A 287 -26.91 8.24 -10.34
N ASN A 288 -25.97 8.10 -11.27
CA ASN A 288 -24.86 9.02 -11.47
C ASN A 288 -25.02 9.87 -12.73
N LEU A 289 -26.15 9.79 -13.41
CA LEU A 289 -26.47 10.61 -14.57
C LEU A 289 -26.93 11.99 -14.11
N THR A 290 -26.49 13.04 -14.80
CA THR A 290 -27.08 14.36 -14.69
C THR A 290 -28.47 14.35 -15.34
N GLU A 291 -29.35 15.29 -14.99
CA GLU A 291 -30.70 15.43 -15.59
C GLU A 291 -30.62 15.47 -17.13
N LYS A 292 -29.66 16.20 -17.67
CA LYS A 292 -29.43 16.30 -19.12
C LYS A 292 -29.02 14.97 -19.76
N GLU A 293 -28.20 14.19 -19.06
CA GLU A 293 -27.75 12.86 -19.51
C GLU A 293 -28.87 11.84 -19.43
N ALA A 294 -29.68 11.90 -18.37
CA ALA A 294 -30.86 11.04 -18.22
C ALA A 294 -31.88 11.30 -19.32
N ALA A 295 -32.23 12.57 -19.57
CA ALA A 295 -33.14 12.95 -20.65
C ALA A 295 -32.61 12.46 -22.02
N ARG A 296 -31.31 12.64 -22.29
CA ARG A 296 -30.69 12.14 -23.51
C ARG A 296 -30.79 10.61 -23.64
N LEU A 297 -30.66 9.88 -22.53
CA LEU A 297 -30.78 8.41 -22.53
C LEU A 297 -32.23 7.96 -22.76
N GLU A 298 -33.23 8.70 -22.22
CA GLU A 298 -34.65 8.44 -22.42
C GLU A 298 -35.10 8.67 -23.88
N GLU A 299 -34.50 9.67 -24.56
CA GLU A 299 -34.75 9.93 -25.98
C GLU A 299 -34.24 8.81 -26.90
N MET A 300 -33.28 7.98 -26.41
CA MET A 300 -32.72 6.87 -27.18
C MET A 300 -33.63 5.64 -27.06
N ASP A 301 -33.89 4.97 -28.18
CA ASP A 301 -34.60 3.69 -28.19
C ASP A 301 -33.68 2.54 -27.70
N LEU A 302 -33.52 2.46 -26.37
CA LEU A 302 -32.66 1.47 -25.74
C LEU A 302 -33.03 0.01 -26.07
N LYS A 303 -34.27 -0.24 -26.50
CA LYS A 303 -34.72 -1.61 -26.78
C LYS A 303 -34.29 -2.07 -28.16
N HIS A 304 -34.18 -1.16 -29.12
CA HIS A 304 -33.81 -1.46 -30.49
C HIS A 304 -32.31 -1.27 -30.73
N LEU A 305 -31.64 -0.41 -29.97
CA LEU A 305 -30.19 -0.25 -30.05
C LEU A 305 -29.44 -1.43 -29.40
N ALA A 306 -28.51 -2.05 -30.12
CA ALA A 306 -27.61 -3.06 -29.56
C ALA A 306 -26.77 -2.50 -28.39
N THR A 307 -26.35 -1.24 -28.46
CA THR A 307 -25.68 -0.50 -27.38
C THR A 307 -26.56 -0.39 -26.15
N GLY A 308 -27.86 -0.09 -26.31
CA GLY A 308 -28.83 -0.04 -25.22
C GLY A 308 -28.97 -1.37 -24.51
N GLN A 309 -29.04 -2.48 -25.27
CA GLN A 309 -29.10 -3.83 -24.71
C GLN A 309 -27.80 -4.22 -23.99
N ALA A 310 -26.65 -3.90 -24.56
CA ALA A 310 -25.37 -4.11 -23.90
C ALA A 310 -25.24 -3.31 -22.58
N TYR A 311 -25.75 -2.08 -22.56
CA TYR A 311 -25.81 -1.28 -21.33
C TYR A 311 -26.72 -1.92 -20.26
N GLN A 312 -27.88 -2.42 -20.61
CA GLN A 312 -28.76 -3.16 -19.69
C GLN A 312 -28.07 -4.41 -19.14
N MET A 313 -27.37 -5.18 -20.00
CA MET A 313 -26.58 -6.33 -19.55
C MET A 313 -25.52 -5.93 -18.52
N ARG A 314 -24.84 -4.81 -18.73
CA ARG A 314 -23.89 -4.26 -17.75
C ARG A 314 -24.55 -3.95 -16.41
N LEU A 315 -25.72 -3.32 -16.39
CA LEU A 315 -26.43 -2.97 -15.15
C LEU A 315 -26.86 -4.22 -14.38
N VAL A 316 -27.44 -5.22 -15.08
CA VAL A 316 -27.85 -6.49 -14.44
C VAL A 316 -26.66 -7.25 -13.85
N LEU A 317 -25.49 -7.22 -14.51
CA LEU A 317 -24.27 -7.80 -13.94
C LEU A 317 -23.88 -7.11 -12.62
N GLN A 318 -23.98 -5.79 -12.54
CA GLN A 318 -23.70 -5.07 -11.30
C GLN A 318 -24.66 -5.43 -10.17
N GLU A 319 -25.94 -5.68 -10.48
CA GLU A 319 -26.93 -6.17 -9.51
C GLU A 319 -26.56 -7.58 -9.00
N ALA A 320 -26.01 -8.44 -9.87
CA ALA A 320 -25.50 -9.76 -9.45
C ALA A 320 -24.40 -9.62 -8.38
N TYR A 321 -23.46 -8.71 -8.59
CA TYR A 321 -22.41 -8.40 -7.61
C TYR A 321 -22.92 -7.72 -6.33
N ALA A 322 -24.06 -7.06 -6.37
CA ALA A 322 -24.70 -6.43 -5.21
C ALA A 322 -25.48 -7.42 -4.34
N SER A 323 -25.56 -8.69 -4.74
CA SER A 323 -26.31 -9.73 -4.02
C SER A 323 -25.65 -10.02 -2.67
N ARG A 324 -26.45 -10.05 -1.61
CA ARG A 324 -25.97 -10.34 -0.25
C ARG A 324 -25.81 -11.84 0.05
N ARG A 325 -26.48 -12.71 -0.71
CA ARG A 325 -26.45 -14.16 -0.54
C ARG A 325 -25.77 -14.82 -1.72
N VAL A 326 -24.90 -15.79 -1.44
CA VAL A 326 -24.11 -16.49 -2.45
C VAL A 326 -24.97 -17.20 -3.48
N GLU A 327 -26.03 -17.87 -3.03
CA GLU A 327 -26.97 -18.61 -3.91
C GLU A 327 -27.68 -17.64 -4.87
N THR A 328 -28.10 -16.48 -4.36
CA THR A 328 -28.73 -15.44 -5.17
C THR A 328 -27.76 -14.87 -6.19
N ALA A 329 -26.50 -14.62 -5.77
CA ALA A 329 -25.45 -14.16 -6.68
C ALA A 329 -25.21 -15.18 -7.79
N ARG A 330 -25.01 -16.45 -7.44
CA ARG A 330 -24.79 -17.55 -8.42
C ARG A 330 -25.92 -17.60 -9.43
N TYR A 331 -27.16 -17.66 -8.97
CA TYR A 331 -28.34 -17.69 -9.85
C TYR A 331 -28.37 -16.48 -10.81
N ARG A 332 -28.07 -15.28 -10.32
CA ARG A 332 -28.05 -14.07 -11.12
C ARG A 332 -26.93 -14.08 -12.16
N PHE A 333 -25.73 -14.57 -11.82
CA PHE A 333 -24.63 -14.71 -12.77
C PHE A 333 -24.96 -15.74 -13.86
N GLU A 334 -25.48 -16.91 -13.52
CA GLU A 334 -25.87 -17.94 -14.47
C GLU A 334 -27.01 -17.44 -15.39
N SER A 335 -28.00 -16.76 -14.84
CA SER A 335 -29.07 -16.12 -15.59
C SER A 335 -28.54 -15.04 -16.54
N TRP A 336 -27.58 -14.24 -16.08
CA TRP A 336 -26.94 -13.22 -16.90
C TRP A 336 -26.15 -13.81 -18.07
N ILE A 337 -25.35 -14.82 -17.83
CA ILE A 337 -24.57 -15.52 -18.86
C ILE A 337 -25.51 -16.09 -19.92
N ASN A 338 -26.58 -16.78 -19.48
CA ASN A 338 -27.57 -17.35 -20.40
C ASN A 338 -28.29 -16.26 -21.21
N TRP A 339 -28.68 -15.17 -20.56
CA TRP A 339 -29.32 -14.03 -21.23
C TRP A 339 -28.43 -13.42 -22.32
N VAL A 340 -27.15 -13.14 -22.01
CA VAL A 340 -26.18 -12.63 -22.99
C VAL A 340 -26.06 -13.58 -24.16
N ARG A 341 -25.91 -14.90 -23.91
CA ARG A 341 -25.81 -15.92 -24.96
C ARG A 341 -27.02 -15.92 -25.90
N VAL A 342 -28.21 -16.00 -25.34
CA VAL A 342 -29.48 -16.03 -26.12
C VAL A 342 -29.67 -14.75 -26.94
N LYS A 343 -29.32 -13.60 -26.36
CA LYS A 343 -29.42 -12.32 -27.10
C LYS A 343 -28.40 -12.20 -28.21
N CYS A 344 -27.18 -12.66 -28.00
CA CYS A 344 -26.16 -12.67 -29.05
C CYS A 344 -26.53 -13.61 -30.23
N GLU A 345 -27.19 -14.73 -29.96
CA GLU A 345 -27.70 -15.62 -31.01
C GLU A 345 -28.77 -14.93 -31.88
N ARG A 346 -29.56 -14.02 -31.31
CA ARG A 346 -30.63 -13.29 -32.01
C ARG A 346 -30.17 -12.05 -32.76
N LEU A 347 -29.24 -11.30 -32.18
CA LEU A 347 -28.78 -10.00 -32.69
C LEU A 347 -27.44 -10.08 -33.45
N GLY A 348 -26.84 -11.29 -33.54
CA GLY A 348 -25.68 -11.54 -34.40
C GLY A 348 -24.40 -10.84 -33.95
N GLU A 349 -23.63 -10.34 -34.92
CA GLU A 349 -22.27 -9.84 -34.72
C GLU A 349 -22.18 -8.57 -33.87
N GLU A 350 -23.24 -7.80 -33.77
CA GLU A 350 -23.25 -6.52 -33.04
C GLU A 350 -23.00 -6.70 -31.53
N LEU A 351 -23.53 -7.80 -30.93
CA LEU A 351 -23.31 -8.13 -29.52
C LEU A 351 -22.14 -9.09 -29.26
N GLU A 352 -21.35 -9.44 -30.27
CA GLU A 352 -20.18 -10.32 -30.12
C GLU A 352 -19.20 -9.87 -29.02
N PRO A 353 -18.93 -8.56 -28.80
CA PRO A 353 -18.09 -8.14 -27.68
C PRO A 353 -18.63 -8.57 -26.32
N MET A 354 -19.95 -8.54 -26.11
CA MET A 354 -20.59 -9.01 -24.86
C MET A 354 -20.50 -10.53 -24.72
N ARG A 355 -20.70 -11.28 -25.80
CA ARG A 355 -20.54 -12.74 -25.81
C ARG A 355 -19.15 -13.17 -25.38
N LYS A 356 -18.11 -12.48 -25.87
CA LYS A 356 -16.71 -12.76 -25.51
C LYS A 356 -16.42 -12.54 -24.03
N VAL A 357 -17.08 -11.57 -23.39
CA VAL A 357 -16.95 -11.35 -21.94
C VAL A 357 -17.68 -12.43 -21.16
N ALA A 358 -18.90 -12.80 -21.54
CA ALA A 358 -19.69 -13.83 -20.86
C ALA A 358 -19.10 -15.25 -21.01
N ALA A 359 -18.21 -15.49 -21.98
CA ALA A 359 -17.53 -16.76 -22.20
C ALA A 359 -16.24 -16.94 -21.40
N LYS A 360 -15.72 -15.88 -20.79
CA LYS A 360 -14.54 -15.90 -19.92
C LYS A 360 -14.90 -16.25 -18.50
#